data_aa75098524d2867977d685652a4689e8
#
_entry.id   aa75098524d2867977d685652a4689e8
#
_cell.length_a   1.000
_cell.length_b   1.000
_cell.length_c   1.000
_cell.angle_alpha   90.00
_cell.angle_beta   90.00
_cell.angle_gamma   90.00
#
_symmetry.space_group_name_H-M   'P 1'
#
loop_
_entity.id
_entity.type
_entity.pdbx_description
1 polymer ?
#
loop_
_entity_poly.entity_id
_entity_poly.type
_entity_poly.pdbx_seq_one_letter_code
_entity_poly.pdbx_strand_id
1 'polypeptide(L)'
;MANDKNFKVKNGLSATRYLQSSTAVAASDVDMSSGSYFTKTLSANTTFTFSNPPPSGSAGSFALEITGVDVAVGYDLANASYSNKMINLSATAQDMEGIFFKPDGLTFYAVTRKNADSVKQHSLTTAWDISTCSTTATSSITVQTQNNSMEGLFFKPDGTKMYLAGSFPNQEVYEYDLSTAWDLSTASYNSVSVDVSADTSNPRDVTFKSDGTKMYLSDTNYVEEYSLSTAWDITSATHTVRSSAFSTMGGNTNIMALAFNADGSKLFTGSATGGRINEYDLTTSWDVSTLQTSTVDYYVTSADSSFTDIGAIFFGDGAGKMYVTWRGAGRAYQFNTEASAPATITYPSSVKWPGGTTPDAPADGEKDVYTFVTTDGGTTYYGKQAGDAVA
;
A
#
# COMPACT_ATOMS: atom_id res chain seq x y z
N MET A 1 43.57 -5.39 -26.07
CA MET A 1 43.59 -3.93 -25.82
C MET A 1 42.72 -3.30 -26.86
N ALA A 2 41.54 -2.85 -26.52
CA ALA A 2 40.66 -2.12 -27.42
C ALA A 2 41.29 -0.76 -27.68
N ASN A 3 41.43 -0.43 -28.97
CA ASN A 3 42.08 0.80 -29.43
C ASN A 3 41.04 1.92 -29.39
N ASP A 4 40.89 2.58 -28.27
CA ASP A 4 39.98 3.70 -28.02
C ASP A 4 40.51 4.97 -28.76
N LYS A 5 40.54 4.93 -30.10
CA LYS A 5 40.88 6.10 -30.88
C LYS A 5 39.61 6.81 -31.31
N ASN A 6 39.31 7.93 -30.64
CA ASN A 6 38.30 8.87 -31.10
C ASN A 6 38.60 9.30 -32.53
N PHE A 7 37.68 9.04 -33.45
CA PHE A 7 37.77 9.48 -34.83
C PHE A 7 37.40 10.98 -34.89
N LYS A 8 38.35 11.83 -35.23
CA LYS A 8 38.12 13.28 -35.41
C LYS A 8 37.90 13.60 -36.86
N VAL A 9 36.75 14.10 -37.24
CA VAL A 9 36.43 14.59 -38.57
C VAL A 9 36.62 16.10 -38.63
N LYS A 10 37.55 16.59 -39.44
CA LYS A 10 37.90 17.99 -39.49
C LYS A 10 36.88 18.85 -40.27
N ASN A 11 36.19 18.29 -41.26
CA ASN A 11 35.33 19.01 -42.19
C ASN A 11 33.91 18.40 -42.35
N GLY A 12 33.43 17.67 -41.33
CA GLY A 12 32.13 17.00 -41.34
C GLY A 12 32.18 15.56 -41.87
N LEU A 13 31.24 14.74 -41.47
CA LEU A 13 31.07 13.37 -41.93
C LEU A 13 29.94 13.35 -42.97
N SER A 14 30.23 12.90 -44.20
CA SER A 14 29.22 12.59 -45.17
C SER A 14 29.09 11.07 -45.29
N ALA A 15 27.93 10.52 -44.88
CA ALA A 15 27.62 9.12 -45.01
C ALA A 15 26.21 8.97 -45.64
N THR A 16 26.09 8.02 -46.55
CA THR A 16 24.78 7.70 -47.15
C THR A 16 23.86 6.98 -46.19
N ARG A 17 24.41 6.45 -45.12
CA ARG A 17 23.68 5.78 -44.01
C ARG A 17 24.48 5.84 -42.73
N TYR A 18 23.86 6.29 -41.65
CA TYR A 18 24.37 6.15 -40.27
C TYR A 18 23.60 5.04 -39.59
N LEU A 19 24.30 4.00 -39.17
CA LEU A 19 23.72 2.89 -38.41
C LEU A 19 24.09 3.05 -36.93
N GLN A 20 23.10 3.19 -36.12
CA GLN A 20 23.25 3.21 -34.65
C GLN A 20 22.59 1.96 -34.09
N SER A 21 23.33 1.19 -33.31
CA SER A 21 22.75 0.08 -32.55
C SER A 21 22.05 0.62 -31.29
N SER A 22 20.94 0.02 -30.97
CA SER A 22 20.25 0.29 -29.70
C SER A 22 20.97 -0.40 -28.53
N THR A 23 20.99 0.26 -27.39
CA THR A 23 21.47 -0.28 -26.12
C THR A 23 20.28 -0.48 -25.17
N ALA A 24 20.02 -1.72 -24.75
CA ALA A 24 18.95 -1.98 -23.79
C ALA A 24 19.34 -1.49 -22.39
N VAL A 25 18.44 -0.75 -21.76
CA VAL A 25 18.60 -0.29 -20.36
C VAL A 25 18.09 -1.40 -19.44
N ALA A 26 19.00 -2.18 -18.87
CA ALA A 26 18.64 -3.34 -18.03
C ALA A 26 17.96 -2.92 -16.70
N ALA A 27 18.53 -1.93 -16.01
CA ALA A 27 17.93 -1.33 -14.79
C ALA A 27 17.23 -0.02 -15.16
N SER A 28 17.53 1.05 -14.47
CA SER A 28 16.98 2.40 -14.74
C SER A 28 18.05 3.45 -15.03
N ASP A 29 19.33 3.04 -15.12
CA ASP A 29 20.44 3.95 -15.43
C ASP A 29 20.74 3.97 -16.93
N VAL A 30 20.71 5.16 -17.52
CA VAL A 30 21.11 5.40 -18.90
C VAL A 30 22.56 5.86 -18.89
N ASP A 31 23.48 4.93 -19.12
CA ASP A 31 24.91 5.19 -19.19
C ASP A 31 25.29 5.74 -20.57
N MET A 32 25.51 7.06 -20.65
CA MET A 32 25.84 7.76 -21.89
C MET A 32 27.19 7.33 -22.52
N SER A 33 28.05 6.65 -21.76
CA SER A 33 29.30 6.08 -22.31
C SER A 33 29.05 4.81 -23.14
N SER A 34 27.91 4.14 -22.96
CA SER A 34 27.58 2.88 -23.59
C SER A 34 26.83 3.01 -24.92
N GLY A 35 26.33 4.21 -25.26
CA GLY A 35 25.58 4.43 -26.48
C GLY A 35 24.96 5.82 -26.58
N SER A 36 24.15 6.01 -27.63
CA SER A 36 23.37 7.23 -27.86
C SER A 36 21.93 6.96 -28.28
N TYR A 37 21.56 5.71 -28.47
CA TYR A 37 20.17 5.27 -28.63
C TYR A 37 19.89 4.12 -27.64
N PHE A 38 18.99 4.37 -26.71
CA PHE A 38 18.65 3.44 -25.65
C PHE A 38 17.21 2.96 -25.78
N THR A 39 16.95 1.74 -25.36
CA THR A 39 15.61 1.16 -25.35
C THR A 39 15.29 0.61 -23.96
N LYS A 40 14.07 0.83 -23.52
CA LYS A 40 13.55 0.30 -22.25
C LYS A 40 12.10 -0.14 -22.42
N THR A 41 11.81 -1.41 -22.17
CA THR A 41 10.44 -1.84 -21.86
C THR A 41 10.23 -1.71 -20.35
N LEU A 42 9.20 -0.99 -19.95
CA LEU A 42 8.84 -0.88 -18.55
C LEU A 42 8.36 -2.24 -18.02
N SER A 43 8.49 -2.48 -16.76
CA SER A 43 7.93 -3.64 -16.05
C SER A 43 7.39 -3.24 -14.67
N ALA A 44 7.60 -1.98 -14.30
CA ALA A 44 7.15 -1.33 -13.07
C ALA A 44 7.29 0.19 -13.22
N ASN A 45 6.77 0.95 -12.25
CA ASN A 45 7.09 2.36 -12.10
C ASN A 45 8.61 2.55 -12.08
N THR A 46 9.13 3.41 -12.92
CA THR A 46 10.56 3.50 -13.19
C THR A 46 11.09 4.91 -12.93
N THR A 47 12.10 5.02 -12.09
CA THR A 47 12.86 6.26 -11.89
C THR A 47 14.19 6.15 -12.64
N PHE A 48 14.40 6.95 -13.69
CA PHE A 48 15.63 6.95 -14.46
C PHE A 48 16.74 7.73 -13.75
N THR A 49 17.97 7.27 -13.95
CA THR A 49 19.20 8.02 -13.73
C THR A 49 20.00 8.14 -15.01
N PHE A 50 20.81 9.19 -15.15
CA PHE A 50 21.68 9.40 -16.31
C PHE A 50 23.12 9.49 -15.81
N SER A 51 23.96 8.59 -16.28
CA SER A 51 25.35 8.49 -15.84
C SER A 51 26.35 8.72 -17.00
N ASN A 52 27.60 8.97 -16.66
CA ASN A 52 28.71 9.18 -17.59
C ASN A 52 28.43 10.19 -18.72
N PRO A 53 27.94 11.42 -18.40
CA PRO A 53 27.77 12.44 -19.43
C PRO A 53 29.11 12.88 -19.99
N PRO A 54 29.15 13.47 -21.20
CA PRO A 54 30.39 14.06 -21.73
C PRO A 54 30.90 15.17 -20.81
N PRO A 55 32.20 15.49 -20.85
CA PRO A 55 32.77 16.56 -20.02
C PRO A 55 32.07 17.90 -20.28
N SER A 56 32.03 18.75 -19.26
CA SER A 56 31.51 20.11 -19.39
C SER A 56 32.20 20.88 -20.53
N GLY A 57 31.41 21.61 -21.29
CA GLY A 57 31.88 22.29 -22.52
C GLY A 57 31.84 21.42 -23.77
N SER A 58 31.45 20.16 -23.66
CA SER A 58 31.16 19.26 -24.77
C SER A 58 29.67 18.99 -24.83
N ALA A 59 29.06 19.02 -26.03
CA ALA A 59 27.66 18.63 -26.19
C ALA A 59 27.55 17.10 -26.27
N GLY A 60 26.59 16.55 -25.51
CA GLY A 60 26.19 15.16 -25.60
C GLY A 60 24.68 15.04 -25.76
N SER A 61 24.26 14.04 -26.53
CA SER A 61 22.83 13.75 -26.70
C SER A 61 22.59 12.26 -26.79
N PHE A 62 21.40 11.84 -26.37
CA PHE A 62 20.92 10.50 -26.56
C PHE A 62 19.41 10.49 -26.83
N ALA A 63 18.94 9.41 -27.42
CA ALA A 63 17.53 9.09 -27.52
C ALA A 63 17.22 7.90 -26.61
N LEU A 64 16.05 7.93 -26.00
CA LEU A 64 15.51 6.86 -25.15
C LEU A 64 14.13 6.49 -25.69
N GLU A 65 14.03 5.29 -26.28
CA GLU A 65 12.76 4.68 -26.64
C GLU A 65 12.23 3.90 -25.42
N ILE A 66 11.01 4.20 -25.03
CA ILE A 66 10.34 3.53 -23.92
C ILE A 66 9.11 2.82 -24.47
N THR A 67 9.00 1.52 -24.21
CA THR A 67 7.77 0.77 -24.44
C THR A 67 6.98 0.77 -23.12
N GLY A 68 5.75 1.25 -23.17
CA GLY A 68 4.83 1.26 -22.05
C GLY A 68 4.39 -0.13 -21.64
N VAL A 69 3.99 -0.26 -20.40
CA VAL A 69 3.34 -1.44 -19.85
C VAL A 69 2.36 -0.98 -18.79
N ASP A 70 1.22 -1.64 -18.72
CA ASP A 70 0.35 -1.49 -17.58
C ASP A 70 0.92 -2.28 -16.39
N VAL A 71 0.92 -1.65 -15.25
CA VAL A 71 1.30 -2.28 -13.97
C VAL A 71 0.07 -2.47 -13.11
N ALA A 72 0.04 -3.55 -12.35
CA ALA A 72 -1.00 -3.74 -11.37
C ALA A 72 -0.89 -2.66 -10.29
N VAL A 73 -1.98 -1.95 -10.07
CA VAL A 73 -2.17 -1.03 -8.95
C VAL A 73 -3.22 -1.61 -8.03
N GLY A 74 -2.94 -1.60 -6.73
CA GLY A 74 -3.88 -2.08 -5.72
C GLY A 74 -4.86 -0.99 -5.29
N TYR A 75 -5.72 -1.35 -4.32
CA TYR A 75 -6.72 -0.46 -3.72
C TYR A 75 -7.84 -0.01 -4.67
N ASP A 76 -8.07 -0.70 -5.79
CA ASP A 76 -9.21 -0.39 -6.68
C ASP A 76 -10.50 -0.99 -6.13
N LEU A 77 -11.14 -0.25 -5.24
CA LEU A 77 -12.42 -0.68 -4.66
C LEU A 77 -13.57 -0.63 -5.69
N ALA A 78 -13.52 0.28 -6.66
CA ALA A 78 -14.57 0.46 -7.66
C ALA A 78 -14.72 -0.77 -8.57
N ASN A 79 -13.60 -1.45 -8.88
CA ASN A 79 -13.57 -2.66 -9.69
C ASN A 79 -13.32 -3.93 -8.85
N ALA A 80 -13.43 -3.84 -7.54
CA ALA A 80 -13.23 -4.99 -6.65
C ALA A 80 -14.19 -6.13 -7.01
N SER A 81 -13.71 -7.36 -6.95
CA SER A 81 -14.49 -8.54 -7.27
C SER A 81 -14.19 -9.68 -6.31
N TYR A 82 -15.23 -10.45 -5.95
CA TYR A 82 -15.04 -11.64 -5.12
C TYR A 82 -14.22 -12.70 -5.88
N SER A 83 -13.12 -13.15 -5.26
CA SER A 83 -12.20 -14.11 -5.89
C SER A 83 -12.64 -15.58 -5.79
N ASN A 84 -13.85 -15.85 -5.27
CA ASN A 84 -14.34 -17.19 -4.92
C ASN A 84 -13.46 -17.93 -3.90
N LYS A 85 -12.78 -17.19 -3.02
CA LYS A 85 -11.90 -17.69 -1.97
C LYS A 85 -12.35 -17.21 -0.61
N MET A 86 -12.47 -18.13 0.33
CA MET A 86 -12.83 -17.84 1.71
C MET A 86 -12.26 -18.88 2.67
N ILE A 87 -12.15 -18.50 3.94
CA ILE A 87 -11.98 -19.46 5.03
C ILE A 87 -13.18 -19.40 5.98
N ASN A 88 -13.57 -20.56 6.50
CA ASN A 88 -14.59 -20.68 7.53
C ASN A 88 -13.98 -21.21 8.83
N LEU A 89 -13.90 -20.33 9.82
CA LEU A 89 -13.39 -20.63 11.16
C LEU A 89 -14.53 -20.69 12.21
N SER A 90 -15.80 -20.72 11.80
CA SER A 90 -16.95 -20.64 12.72
C SER A 90 -16.96 -21.70 13.82
N ALA A 91 -16.31 -22.83 13.61
CA ALA A 91 -16.16 -23.86 14.63
C ALA A 91 -15.21 -23.45 15.78
N THR A 92 -14.21 -22.61 15.49
CA THR A 92 -13.11 -22.25 16.42
C THR A 92 -12.99 -20.76 16.66
N ALA A 93 -13.54 -19.92 15.78
CA ALA A 93 -13.43 -18.48 15.78
C ALA A 93 -14.74 -17.85 15.31
N GLN A 94 -15.74 -17.73 16.19
CA GLN A 94 -16.90 -16.86 15.96
C GLN A 94 -16.52 -15.43 16.36
N ASP A 95 -17.25 -14.45 15.77
CA ASP A 95 -17.01 -13.04 15.98
C ASP A 95 -15.57 -12.65 15.68
N MET A 96 -15.20 -12.77 14.37
CA MET A 96 -13.87 -12.40 13.87
C MET A 96 -13.82 -10.87 13.70
N GLU A 97 -13.23 -10.19 14.70
CA GLU A 97 -13.24 -8.74 14.82
C GLU A 97 -12.10 -8.06 14.07
N GLY A 98 -10.86 -8.50 14.28
CA GLY A 98 -9.66 -7.95 13.65
C GLY A 98 -8.89 -9.02 12.89
N ILE A 99 -8.23 -8.64 11.79
CA ILE A 99 -7.34 -9.53 11.03
C ILE A 99 -6.04 -8.84 10.66
N PHE A 100 -5.00 -9.65 10.47
CA PHE A 100 -3.72 -9.20 9.94
C PHE A 100 -3.01 -10.33 9.21
N PHE A 101 -2.21 -9.99 8.18
CA PHE A 101 -1.31 -10.94 7.53
C PHE A 101 0.13 -10.54 7.75
N LYS A 102 0.99 -11.54 7.97
CA LYS A 102 2.42 -11.35 7.86
C LYS A 102 2.79 -10.91 6.43
N PRO A 103 3.79 -10.04 6.24
CA PRO A 103 4.14 -9.51 4.90
C PRO A 103 4.49 -10.54 3.82
N ASP A 104 4.81 -11.79 4.18
CA ASP A 104 5.03 -12.87 3.23
C ASP A 104 3.73 -13.55 2.73
N GLY A 105 2.58 -13.17 3.31
CA GLY A 105 1.27 -13.75 2.98
C GLY A 105 1.05 -15.20 3.41
N LEU A 106 1.98 -15.80 4.16
CA LEU A 106 1.90 -17.20 4.59
C LEU A 106 1.35 -17.39 6.00
N THR A 107 1.12 -16.29 6.73
CA THR A 107 0.56 -16.33 8.08
C THR A 107 -0.59 -15.33 8.21
N PHE A 108 -1.69 -15.81 8.76
CA PHE A 108 -2.91 -15.07 9.02
C PHE A 108 -3.17 -15.01 10.52
N TYR A 109 -3.50 -13.85 11.03
CA TYR A 109 -3.86 -13.60 12.41
C TYR A 109 -5.30 -13.11 12.50
N ALA A 110 -6.03 -13.53 13.51
CA ALA A 110 -7.40 -13.10 13.75
C ALA A 110 -7.67 -12.86 15.25
N VAL A 111 -8.30 -11.74 15.56
CA VAL A 111 -8.95 -11.54 16.87
C VAL A 111 -10.31 -12.20 16.84
N THR A 112 -10.61 -12.99 17.83
CA THR A 112 -11.87 -13.73 17.93
C THR A 112 -12.43 -13.66 19.35
N ARG A 113 -13.76 -13.58 19.46
CA ARG A 113 -14.47 -13.40 20.75
C ARG A 113 -15.27 -14.62 21.21
N LYS A 114 -15.16 -15.76 20.52
CA LYS A 114 -15.87 -16.99 20.92
C LYS A 114 -15.22 -17.60 22.17
N ASN A 115 -15.98 -17.76 23.23
CA ASN A 115 -15.65 -18.36 24.54
C ASN A 115 -14.64 -17.54 25.38
N ALA A 116 -13.67 -16.87 24.78
CA ALA A 116 -12.74 -15.93 25.38
C ALA A 116 -12.09 -15.13 24.26
N ASP A 117 -11.88 -13.84 24.49
CA ASP A 117 -11.15 -12.99 23.56
C ASP A 117 -9.73 -13.51 23.38
N SER A 118 -9.38 -13.81 22.15
CA SER A 118 -8.09 -14.42 21.82
C SER A 118 -7.59 -13.95 20.46
N VAL A 119 -6.27 -13.89 20.32
CA VAL A 119 -5.62 -13.77 19.02
C VAL A 119 -5.20 -15.17 18.59
N LYS A 120 -5.46 -15.51 17.35
CA LYS A 120 -5.11 -16.80 16.74
C LYS A 120 -4.22 -16.61 15.53
N GLN A 121 -3.23 -17.51 15.40
CA GLN A 121 -2.33 -17.56 14.26
C GLN A 121 -2.63 -18.80 13.43
N HIS A 122 -2.74 -18.62 12.12
CA HIS A 122 -3.00 -19.69 11.14
C HIS A 122 -1.96 -19.64 10.03
N SER A 123 -1.59 -20.79 9.48
CA SER A 123 -0.68 -20.89 8.33
C SER A 123 -1.45 -21.03 7.02
N LEU A 124 -0.90 -20.48 5.95
CA LEU A 124 -1.34 -20.68 4.57
C LEU A 124 -0.30 -21.51 3.84
N THR A 125 -0.73 -22.39 2.93
CA THR A 125 0.18 -23.18 2.06
C THR A 125 0.55 -22.41 0.78
N THR A 126 -0.25 -21.43 0.38
CA THR A 126 0.00 -20.53 -0.75
C THR A 126 -0.13 -19.10 -0.24
N ALA A 127 0.92 -18.30 -0.47
CA ALA A 127 0.93 -16.90 -0.04
C ALA A 127 -0.29 -16.13 -0.59
N TRP A 128 -0.94 -15.37 0.27
CA TRP A 128 -2.08 -14.51 -0.07
C TRP A 128 -3.31 -15.25 -0.61
N ASP A 129 -3.38 -16.58 -0.49
CA ASP A 129 -4.55 -17.38 -0.86
C ASP A 129 -5.28 -17.86 0.39
N ILE A 130 -6.32 -17.11 0.81
CA ILE A 130 -7.06 -17.39 2.04
C ILE A 130 -7.73 -18.78 2.03
N SER A 131 -8.02 -19.34 0.86
CA SER A 131 -8.63 -20.68 0.74
C SER A 131 -7.67 -21.79 1.15
N THR A 132 -6.35 -21.51 1.17
CA THR A 132 -5.31 -22.46 1.61
C THR A 132 -4.95 -22.33 3.09
N CYS A 133 -5.64 -21.43 3.81
CA CYS A 133 -5.43 -21.20 5.23
C CYS A 133 -5.90 -22.40 6.05
N SER A 134 -5.05 -22.85 6.99
CA SER A 134 -5.41 -23.92 7.93
C SER A 134 -6.55 -23.49 8.84
N THR A 135 -7.58 -24.31 8.99
CA THR A 135 -8.67 -24.09 9.95
C THR A 135 -8.23 -24.33 11.40
N THR A 136 -7.13 -25.05 11.60
CA THR A 136 -6.50 -25.25 12.92
C THR A 136 -5.46 -24.17 13.15
N ALA A 137 -5.61 -23.43 14.25
CA ALA A 137 -4.63 -22.43 14.64
C ALA A 137 -3.28 -23.10 14.98
N THR A 138 -2.19 -22.52 14.51
CA THR A 138 -0.82 -22.96 14.86
C THR A 138 -0.40 -22.41 16.23
N SER A 139 -0.99 -21.27 16.66
CA SER A 139 -0.81 -20.67 17.97
C SER A 139 -2.06 -19.88 18.37
N SER A 140 -2.27 -19.71 19.66
CA SER A 140 -3.35 -18.90 20.22
C SER A 140 -2.96 -18.32 21.57
N ILE A 141 -3.24 -17.05 21.78
CA ILE A 141 -3.10 -16.40 23.11
C ILE A 141 -4.46 -15.83 23.55
N THR A 142 -4.72 -15.89 24.85
CA THR A 142 -5.90 -15.27 25.47
C THR A 142 -5.57 -13.84 25.85
N VAL A 143 -6.41 -12.88 25.42
CA VAL A 143 -6.27 -11.45 25.69
C VAL A 143 -7.39 -10.90 26.57
N GLN A 144 -8.32 -11.75 26.98
CA GLN A 144 -9.49 -11.40 27.78
C GLN A 144 -9.15 -10.84 29.18
N THR A 145 -7.94 -11.09 29.68
CA THR A 145 -7.50 -10.56 30.97
C THR A 145 -7.25 -9.06 30.95
N GLN A 146 -6.93 -8.51 29.79
CA GLN A 146 -6.75 -7.08 29.57
C GLN A 146 -8.08 -6.40 29.25
N ASN A 147 -8.87 -7.00 28.37
CA ASN A 147 -10.17 -6.50 27.97
C ASN A 147 -11.04 -7.68 27.50
N ASN A 148 -12.34 -7.64 27.75
CA ASN A 148 -13.28 -8.67 27.32
C ASN A 148 -14.08 -8.29 26.05
N SER A 149 -13.61 -7.28 25.34
CA SER A 149 -14.13 -6.81 24.05
C SER A 149 -12.98 -6.30 23.19
N MET A 150 -12.05 -7.21 22.86
CA MET A 150 -10.97 -6.92 21.91
C MET A 150 -11.51 -6.92 20.49
N GLU A 151 -11.20 -5.88 19.73
CA GLU A 151 -11.76 -5.63 18.41
C GLU A 151 -10.66 -5.57 17.34
N GLY A 152 -9.88 -4.47 17.27
CA GLY A 152 -8.87 -4.25 16.27
C GLY A 152 -7.53 -4.93 16.52
N LEU A 153 -6.78 -5.17 15.44
CA LEU A 153 -5.47 -5.84 15.49
C LEU A 153 -4.51 -5.19 14.50
N PHE A 154 -3.35 -4.81 15.00
CA PHE A 154 -2.25 -4.34 14.16
C PHE A 154 -0.92 -4.90 14.61
N PHE A 155 -0.05 -5.28 13.67
CA PHE A 155 1.34 -5.62 13.96
C PHE A 155 2.28 -4.54 13.45
N LYS A 156 3.28 -4.19 14.26
CA LYS A 156 4.41 -3.39 13.79
C LYS A 156 5.06 -4.07 12.58
N PRO A 157 5.51 -3.34 11.54
CA PRO A 157 6.02 -3.93 10.30
C PRO A 157 7.17 -4.92 10.45
N ASP A 158 7.95 -4.84 11.55
CA ASP A 158 9.01 -5.80 11.85
C ASP A 158 8.52 -7.04 12.64
N GLY A 159 7.24 -7.09 13.01
CA GLY A 159 6.62 -8.20 13.73
C GLY A 159 6.99 -8.33 15.20
N THR A 160 7.71 -7.37 15.77
CA THR A 160 8.16 -7.42 17.17
C THR A 160 7.13 -6.94 18.17
N LYS A 161 6.09 -6.24 17.71
CA LYS A 161 4.98 -5.72 18.52
C LYS A 161 3.64 -6.00 17.87
N MET A 162 2.64 -6.20 18.70
CA MET A 162 1.22 -6.31 18.35
C MET A 162 0.41 -5.32 19.18
N TYR A 163 -0.53 -4.65 18.56
CA TYR A 163 -1.44 -3.68 19.16
C TYR A 163 -2.88 -4.17 19.04
N LEU A 164 -3.65 -4.02 20.12
CA LEU A 164 -5.05 -4.42 20.16
C LEU A 164 -5.90 -3.26 20.66
N ALA A 165 -6.99 -2.94 19.97
CA ALA A 165 -8.00 -2.01 20.47
C ALA A 165 -9.06 -2.76 21.29
N GLY A 166 -9.35 -2.26 22.50
CA GLY A 166 -10.37 -2.81 23.38
C GLY A 166 -11.48 -1.79 23.67
N SER A 167 -12.75 -2.18 23.48
CA SER A 167 -13.88 -1.26 23.59
C SER A 167 -14.57 -1.28 24.95
N PHE A 168 -14.67 -2.42 25.62
CA PHE A 168 -15.36 -2.55 26.90
C PHE A 168 -14.66 -3.60 27.79
N PRO A 169 -14.49 -3.37 29.09
CA PRO A 169 -14.96 -2.25 29.90
C PRO A 169 -14.08 -1.00 29.83
N ASN A 170 -12.86 -1.11 29.31
CA ASN A 170 -11.89 -0.03 29.22
C ASN A 170 -11.63 0.29 27.76
N GLN A 171 -11.75 1.55 27.40
CA GLN A 171 -11.40 2.05 26.07
C GLN A 171 -9.89 2.29 26.04
N GLU A 172 -9.14 1.25 25.67
CA GLU A 172 -7.68 1.27 25.69
C GLU A 172 -7.10 0.62 24.42
N VAL A 173 -5.91 1.06 24.03
CA VAL A 173 -5.06 0.32 23.10
C VAL A 173 -3.98 -0.37 23.90
N TYR A 174 -3.82 -1.67 23.71
CA TYR A 174 -2.89 -2.55 24.43
C TYR A 174 -1.71 -2.91 23.56
N GLU A 175 -0.50 -2.94 24.13
CA GLU A 175 0.72 -3.35 23.44
C GLU A 175 1.22 -4.70 23.95
N TYR A 176 1.59 -5.58 23.02
CA TYR A 176 2.22 -6.87 23.29
C TYR A 176 3.58 -6.91 22.61
N ASP A 177 4.61 -7.39 23.31
CA ASP A 177 5.91 -7.67 22.73
C ASP A 177 5.98 -9.13 22.26
N LEU A 178 6.57 -9.36 21.08
CA LEU A 178 6.88 -10.69 20.56
C LEU A 178 8.41 -10.89 20.61
N SER A 179 8.88 -11.83 21.44
CA SER A 179 10.31 -12.10 21.56
C SER A 179 10.90 -12.76 20.31
N THR A 180 10.06 -13.38 19.48
CA THR A 180 10.38 -13.82 18.11
C THR A 180 9.38 -13.14 17.20
N ALA A 181 9.89 -12.33 16.26
CA ALA A 181 9.06 -11.57 15.33
C ALA A 181 8.05 -12.48 14.60
N TRP A 182 6.78 -12.07 14.57
CA TRP A 182 5.68 -12.78 13.92
C TRP A 182 5.29 -14.14 14.54
N ASP A 183 5.89 -14.55 15.64
CA ASP A 183 5.53 -15.79 16.34
C ASP A 183 4.62 -15.46 17.53
N LEU A 184 3.30 -15.63 17.35
CA LEU A 184 2.30 -15.35 18.36
C LEU A 184 2.50 -16.14 19.65
N SER A 185 3.15 -17.32 19.60
CA SER A 185 3.44 -18.14 20.79
C SER A 185 4.39 -17.44 21.77
N THR A 186 5.14 -16.44 21.27
CA THR A 186 6.09 -15.66 22.05
C THR A 186 5.54 -14.31 22.51
N ALA A 187 4.28 -14.01 22.17
CA ALA A 187 3.66 -12.74 22.53
C ALA A 187 3.36 -12.67 24.05
N SER A 188 3.71 -11.54 24.63
CA SER A 188 3.44 -11.25 26.05
C SER A 188 2.98 -9.80 26.24
N TYR A 189 1.95 -9.59 27.06
CA TYR A 189 1.54 -8.25 27.45
C TYR A 189 2.63 -7.61 28.30
N ASN A 190 3.18 -6.49 27.83
CA ASN A 190 4.28 -5.79 28.50
C ASN A 190 3.82 -4.76 29.55
N SER A 191 2.53 -4.75 29.88
CA SER A 191 1.89 -3.81 30.81
C SER A 191 1.85 -2.36 30.28
N VAL A 192 1.90 -2.21 28.95
CA VAL A 192 1.73 -0.94 28.26
C VAL A 192 0.36 -0.87 27.62
N SER A 193 -0.40 0.15 27.98
CA SER A 193 -1.66 0.52 27.34
C SER A 193 -1.83 2.04 27.34
N VAL A 194 -2.68 2.56 26.45
CA VAL A 194 -3.09 3.95 26.42
C VAL A 194 -4.60 4.04 26.55
N ASP A 195 -5.08 4.82 27.52
CA ASP A 195 -6.49 5.14 27.72
C ASP A 195 -6.93 6.17 26.67
N VAL A 196 -7.94 5.83 25.87
CA VAL A 196 -8.51 6.66 24.82
C VAL A 196 -9.97 7.03 25.11
N SER A 197 -10.46 6.78 26.33
CA SER A 197 -11.84 7.00 26.76
C SER A 197 -12.27 8.47 26.73
N ALA A 198 -11.32 9.40 26.76
CA ALA A 198 -11.58 10.83 26.60
C ALA A 198 -12.01 11.21 25.18
N ASP A 199 -11.57 10.44 24.18
CA ASP A 199 -11.72 10.75 22.78
C ASP A 199 -12.75 9.83 22.09
N THR A 200 -12.80 8.57 22.46
CA THR A 200 -13.74 7.59 21.89
C THR A 200 -14.38 6.73 22.99
N SER A 201 -15.67 6.47 22.86
CA SER A 201 -16.40 5.59 23.75
C SER A 201 -16.42 4.14 23.27
N ASN A 202 -15.95 3.87 22.05
CA ASN A 202 -16.09 2.56 21.43
C ASN A 202 -15.00 2.32 20.34
N PRO A 203 -13.71 2.29 20.73
CA PRO A 203 -12.65 2.00 19.79
C PRO A 203 -12.83 0.59 19.21
N ARG A 204 -12.91 0.48 17.88
CA ARG A 204 -13.22 -0.78 17.18
C ARG A 204 -12.03 -1.35 16.44
N ASP A 205 -11.30 -0.51 15.74
CA ASP A 205 -10.12 -0.93 14.99
C ASP A 205 -8.96 0.01 15.26
N VAL A 206 -7.74 -0.49 15.09
CA VAL A 206 -6.51 0.26 15.27
C VAL A 206 -5.61 0.06 14.06
N THR A 207 -5.10 1.17 13.53
CA THR A 207 -4.09 1.14 12.47
C THR A 207 -3.05 2.25 12.69
N PHE A 208 -1.90 2.12 12.04
CA PHE A 208 -0.81 3.07 12.15
C PHE A 208 -0.35 3.55 10.78
N LYS A 209 0.17 4.77 10.75
CA LYS A 209 1.01 5.20 9.63
C LYS A 209 2.24 4.29 9.54
N SER A 210 2.71 4.01 8.33
CA SER A 210 3.80 3.06 8.09
C SER A 210 5.12 3.36 8.81
N ASP A 211 5.36 4.62 9.18
CA ASP A 211 6.53 5.04 9.97
C ASP A 211 6.30 5.02 11.49
N GLY A 212 5.09 4.70 11.95
CA GLY A 212 4.71 4.61 13.36
C GLY A 212 4.54 5.95 14.08
N THR A 213 4.54 7.07 13.36
CA THR A 213 4.42 8.41 13.96
C THR A 213 2.96 8.82 14.22
N LYS A 214 2.00 8.07 13.67
CA LYS A 214 0.56 8.28 13.89
C LYS A 214 -0.15 6.96 14.14
N MET A 215 -1.15 7.00 15.00
CA MET A 215 -2.11 5.93 15.28
C MET A 215 -3.52 6.43 14.99
N TYR A 216 -4.36 5.55 14.46
CA TYR A 216 -5.76 5.84 14.15
C TYR A 216 -6.65 4.80 14.77
N LEU A 217 -7.78 5.25 15.31
CA LEU A 217 -8.82 4.40 15.86
C LEU A 217 -10.15 4.67 15.16
N SER A 218 -10.88 3.63 14.80
CA SER A 218 -12.28 3.80 14.40
C SER A 218 -13.17 3.89 15.63
N ASP A 219 -14.14 4.78 15.57
CA ASP A 219 -15.29 4.84 16.47
C ASP A 219 -16.56 4.72 15.60
N THR A 220 -17.70 4.58 16.23
CA THR A 220 -19.01 4.35 15.59
C THR A 220 -19.26 5.20 14.34
N ASN A 221 -18.80 6.46 14.32
CA ASN A 221 -19.08 7.41 13.24
C ASN A 221 -17.86 8.29 12.85
N TYR A 222 -16.69 8.00 13.41
CA TYR A 222 -15.50 8.84 13.28
C TYR A 222 -14.23 8.00 13.18
N VAL A 223 -13.16 8.64 12.75
CA VAL A 223 -11.77 8.17 13.00
C VAL A 223 -11.09 9.19 13.89
N GLU A 224 -10.46 8.69 14.94
CA GLU A 224 -9.61 9.47 15.85
C GLU A 224 -8.16 9.33 15.42
N GLU A 225 -7.45 10.45 15.33
CA GLU A 225 -6.02 10.48 14.99
C GLU A 225 -5.20 10.88 16.20
N TYR A 226 -4.13 10.13 16.45
CA TYR A 226 -3.14 10.39 17.48
C TYR A 226 -1.76 10.56 16.84
N SER A 227 -1.00 11.58 17.28
CA SER A 227 0.42 11.71 16.97
C SER A 227 1.25 11.04 18.05
N LEU A 228 2.26 10.27 17.64
CA LEU A 228 3.22 9.63 18.54
C LEU A 228 4.55 10.38 18.46
N SER A 229 4.99 10.97 19.59
CA SER A 229 6.26 11.68 19.65
C SER A 229 7.48 10.75 19.54
N THR A 230 7.29 9.48 19.87
CA THR A 230 8.23 8.38 19.62
C THR A 230 7.51 7.34 18.77
N ALA A 231 8.04 7.06 17.57
CA ALA A 231 7.41 6.11 16.66
C ALA A 231 7.18 4.74 17.32
N TRP A 232 5.97 4.19 17.15
CA TRP A 232 5.55 2.90 17.68
C TRP A 232 5.42 2.81 19.22
N ASP A 233 5.61 3.90 19.94
CA ASP A 233 5.43 3.98 21.39
C ASP A 233 4.05 4.61 21.70
N ILE A 234 3.06 3.77 22.00
CA ILE A 234 1.69 4.24 22.26
C ILE A 234 1.57 5.06 23.54
N THR A 235 2.54 4.99 24.47
CA THR A 235 2.55 5.84 25.67
C THR A 235 2.84 7.30 25.33
N SER A 236 3.43 7.55 24.16
CA SER A 236 3.72 8.88 23.64
C SER A 236 2.56 9.47 22.80
N ALA A 237 1.45 8.75 22.67
CA ALA A 237 0.32 9.15 21.86
C ALA A 237 -0.39 10.39 22.44
N THR A 238 -0.68 11.34 21.57
CA THR A 238 -1.49 12.52 21.88
C THR A 238 -2.57 12.65 20.85
N HIS A 239 -3.84 12.73 21.25
CA HIS A 239 -4.95 12.98 20.34
C HIS A 239 -4.74 14.30 19.62
N THR A 240 -4.89 14.30 18.30
CA THR A 240 -4.65 15.48 17.45
C THR A 240 -5.92 15.97 16.77
N VAL A 241 -6.71 15.06 16.20
CA VAL A 241 -7.91 15.43 15.46
C VAL A 241 -8.87 14.26 15.34
N ARG A 242 -10.15 14.59 15.25
CA ARG A 242 -11.24 13.70 14.85
C ARG A 242 -11.67 13.99 13.43
N SER A 243 -11.95 12.99 12.63
CA SER A 243 -12.51 13.15 11.29
C SER A 243 -13.90 13.83 11.31
N SER A 244 -14.39 14.26 10.17
CA SER A 244 -15.81 14.54 9.98
C SER A 244 -16.64 13.28 10.19
N ALA A 245 -17.92 13.45 10.57
CA ALA A 245 -18.82 12.33 10.78
C ALA A 245 -19.13 11.61 9.46
N PHE A 246 -18.90 10.30 9.37
CA PHE A 246 -19.16 9.50 8.17
C PHE A 246 -20.63 9.58 7.72
N SER A 247 -21.57 9.71 8.66
CA SER A 247 -22.99 9.92 8.36
C SER A 247 -23.27 11.19 7.54
N THR A 248 -22.40 12.19 7.59
CA THR A 248 -22.50 13.44 6.81
C THR A 248 -21.74 13.40 5.50
N MET A 249 -20.85 12.41 5.34
CA MET A 249 -19.99 12.24 4.16
C MET A 249 -20.49 11.13 3.21
N GLY A 250 -21.77 10.74 3.31
CA GLY A 250 -22.34 9.68 2.48
C GLY A 250 -21.93 8.25 2.89
N GLY A 251 -21.16 8.13 3.97
CA GLY A 251 -20.64 6.86 4.46
C GLY A 251 -21.56 6.11 5.41
N ASN A 252 -21.06 4.97 5.86
CA ASN A 252 -21.69 4.14 6.87
C ASN A 252 -21.54 4.75 8.26
N THR A 253 -22.46 4.38 9.15
CA THR A 253 -22.28 4.50 10.59
C THR A 253 -21.95 3.13 11.18
N ASN A 254 -21.52 3.09 12.44
CA ASN A 254 -21.09 1.86 13.12
C ASN A 254 -19.87 1.21 12.44
N ILE A 255 -18.83 2.01 12.28
CA ILE A 255 -17.57 1.62 11.64
C ILE A 255 -16.85 0.61 12.54
N MET A 256 -16.52 -0.54 11.96
CA MET A 256 -15.80 -1.64 12.62
C MET A 256 -14.36 -1.73 12.10
N ALA A 257 -14.17 -1.51 10.82
CA ALA A 257 -12.92 -1.73 10.12
C ALA A 257 -12.34 -0.45 9.56
N LEU A 258 -11.02 -0.33 9.56
CA LEU A 258 -10.25 0.83 9.14
C LEU A 258 -8.98 0.40 8.41
N ALA A 259 -8.79 0.88 7.19
CA ALA A 259 -7.55 0.66 6.45
C ALA A 259 -7.17 1.89 5.64
N PHE A 260 -5.87 2.19 5.53
CA PHE A 260 -5.34 3.20 4.61
C PHE A 260 -4.66 2.52 3.42
N ASN A 261 -4.60 3.22 2.30
CA ASN A 261 -3.66 2.85 1.26
C ASN A 261 -2.21 3.21 1.66
N ALA A 262 -1.24 2.75 0.88
CA ALA A 262 0.18 2.81 1.26
C ALA A 262 0.73 4.24 1.48
N ASP A 263 0.21 5.23 0.76
CA ASP A 263 0.63 6.64 0.86
C ASP A 263 -0.27 7.50 1.75
N GLY A 264 -1.36 6.92 2.29
CA GLY A 264 -2.31 7.60 3.18
C GLY A 264 -3.20 8.62 2.48
N SER A 265 -3.29 8.58 1.15
CA SER A 265 -4.19 9.45 0.39
C SER A 265 -5.64 8.94 0.36
N LYS A 266 -5.85 7.67 0.73
CA LYS A 266 -7.17 7.02 0.78
C LYS A 266 -7.39 6.32 2.12
N LEU A 267 -8.64 6.38 2.59
CA LEU A 267 -9.15 5.66 3.75
C LEU A 267 -10.30 4.75 3.32
N PHE A 268 -10.28 3.51 3.81
CA PHE A 268 -11.34 2.53 3.64
C PHE A 268 -11.98 2.22 4.98
N THR A 269 -13.30 2.17 5.01
CA THR A 269 -14.05 1.81 6.22
C THR A 269 -15.06 0.72 5.96
N GLY A 270 -15.19 -0.22 6.89
CA GLY A 270 -16.20 -1.28 6.87
C GLY A 270 -17.19 -1.11 8.02
N SER A 271 -18.46 -1.41 7.78
CA SER A 271 -19.54 -1.24 8.74
C SER A 271 -20.08 -2.57 9.27
N ALA A 272 -20.50 -2.57 10.54
CA ALA A 272 -21.28 -3.67 11.14
C ALA A 272 -22.68 -3.83 10.53
N THR A 273 -23.09 -2.99 9.59
CA THR A 273 -24.42 -3.05 9.00
C THR A 273 -24.37 -2.82 7.50
N GLY A 274 -25.18 -3.57 6.75
CA GLY A 274 -25.35 -3.39 5.30
C GLY A 274 -24.23 -3.95 4.43
N GLY A 275 -23.16 -4.54 5.02
CA GLY A 275 -22.09 -5.19 4.26
C GLY A 275 -21.40 -4.25 3.27
N ARG A 276 -21.21 -2.97 3.64
CA ARG A 276 -20.69 -1.94 2.76
C ARG A 276 -19.30 -1.50 3.21
N ILE A 277 -18.40 -1.38 2.24
CA ILE A 277 -17.10 -0.74 2.39
C ILE A 277 -17.17 0.61 1.66
N ASN A 278 -16.71 1.67 2.31
CA ASN A 278 -16.59 3.00 1.73
C ASN A 278 -15.13 3.37 1.52
N GLU A 279 -14.85 4.06 0.42
CA GLU A 279 -13.57 4.69 0.13
C GLU A 279 -13.70 6.21 0.24
N TYR A 280 -12.72 6.84 0.86
CA TYR A 280 -12.61 8.29 1.05
C TYR A 280 -11.24 8.76 0.61
N ASP A 281 -11.18 9.85 -0.15
CA ASP A 281 -9.93 10.53 -0.46
C ASP A 281 -9.55 11.50 0.67
N LEU A 282 -8.25 11.65 0.91
CA LEU A 282 -7.69 12.67 1.79
C LEU A 282 -6.95 13.71 0.94
N THR A 283 -7.26 14.99 1.12
CA THR A 283 -6.52 16.06 0.42
C THR A 283 -5.11 16.26 0.97
N THR A 284 -4.86 15.83 2.20
CA THR A 284 -3.54 15.74 2.82
C THR A 284 -3.36 14.32 3.34
N SER A 285 -2.39 13.60 2.78
CA SER A 285 -2.10 12.21 3.18
C SER A 285 -1.94 12.07 4.70
N TRP A 286 -2.58 11.05 5.27
CA TRP A 286 -2.50 10.74 6.70
C TRP A 286 -3.08 11.83 7.64
N ASP A 287 -3.94 12.72 7.15
CA ASP A 287 -4.64 13.74 7.95
C ASP A 287 -6.16 13.53 7.81
N VAL A 288 -6.77 12.88 8.80
CA VAL A 288 -8.20 12.52 8.76
C VAL A 288 -9.13 13.72 8.82
N SER A 289 -8.64 14.91 9.19
CA SER A 289 -9.42 16.15 9.13
C SER A 289 -9.73 16.58 7.69
N THR A 290 -8.95 16.05 6.74
CA THR A 290 -9.03 16.40 5.31
C THR A 290 -9.82 15.39 4.48
N LEU A 291 -10.49 14.43 5.12
CA LEU A 291 -11.36 13.45 4.47
C LEU A 291 -12.44 14.15 3.62
N GLN A 292 -12.58 13.65 2.39
CA GLN A 292 -13.64 14.10 1.47
C GLN A 292 -14.87 13.19 1.60
N THR A 293 -15.95 13.55 0.93
CA THR A 293 -17.13 12.68 0.81
C THR A 293 -16.75 11.35 0.14
N SER A 294 -17.39 10.23 0.56
CA SER A 294 -17.13 8.91 -0.03
C SER A 294 -17.20 8.94 -1.56
N THR A 295 -16.17 8.42 -2.20
CA THR A 295 -16.03 8.36 -3.66
C THR A 295 -16.52 7.04 -4.23
N VAL A 296 -16.38 5.94 -3.46
CA VAL A 296 -16.75 4.59 -3.88
C VAL A 296 -17.45 3.86 -2.74
N ASP A 297 -18.54 3.16 -3.09
CA ASP A 297 -19.24 2.21 -2.23
C ASP A 297 -19.11 0.81 -2.81
N TYR A 298 -18.59 -0.14 -2.04
CA TYR A 298 -18.51 -1.54 -2.43
C TYR A 298 -19.32 -2.42 -1.47
N TYR A 299 -20.10 -3.36 -2.02
CA TYR A 299 -20.94 -4.26 -1.24
C TYR A 299 -20.37 -5.68 -1.25
N VAL A 300 -19.98 -6.19 -0.08
CA VAL A 300 -19.45 -7.55 0.10
C VAL A 300 -20.51 -8.63 -0.10
N THR A 301 -21.79 -8.24 -0.22
CA THR A 301 -22.90 -9.14 -0.57
C THR A 301 -22.73 -9.84 -1.91
N SER A 302 -21.78 -9.38 -2.75
CA SER A 302 -21.33 -10.08 -3.96
C SER A 302 -20.70 -11.45 -3.65
N ALA A 303 -20.11 -11.63 -2.46
CA ALA A 303 -19.52 -12.89 -2.01
C ALA A 303 -20.55 -13.80 -1.33
N ASP A 304 -21.45 -13.23 -0.54
CA ASP A 304 -22.55 -13.93 0.14
C ASP A 304 -23.64 -12.90 0.44
N SER A 305 -24.86 -13.14 -0.07
CA SER A 305 -25.98 -12.19 0.06
C SER A 305 -26.39 -11.91 1.51
N SER A 306 -25.99 -12.76 2.45
CA SER A 306 -26.24 -12.59 3.89
C SER A 306 -25.11 -11.86 4.61
N PHE A 307 -24.01 -11.55 3.91
CA PHE A 307 -22.85 -10.89 4.49
C PHE A 307 -23.13 -9.40 4.69
N THR A 308 -23.54 -9.03 5.89
CA THR A 308 -23.94 -7.65 6.24
C THR A 308 -23.17 -7.05 7.40
N ASP A 309 -22.33 -7.81 8.11
CA ASP A 309 -21.62 -7.40 9.33
C ASP A 309 -20.10 -7.57 9.14
N ILE A 310 -19.44 -6.49 8.72
CA ILE A 310 -18.00 -6.45 8.50
C ILE A 310 -17.30 -6.25 9.85
N GLY A 311 -16.34 -7.12 10.19
CA GLY A 311 -15.48 -6.97 11.37
C GLY A 311 -14.16 -6.28 11.07
N ALA A 312 -13.49 -6.68 9.99
CA ALA A 312 -12.18 -6.14 9.63
C ALA A 312 -11.97 -6.08 8.11
N ILE A 313 -11.08 -5.19 7.68
CA ILE A 313 -10.56 -5.08 6.31
C ILE A 313 -9.04 -5.11 6.37
N PHE A 314 -8.44 -5.89 5.47
CA PHE A 314 -7.00 -5.92 5.28
C PHE A 314 -6.65 -5.95 3.80
N PHE A 315 -5.68 -5.12 3.37
CA PHE A 315 -5.13 -5.17 2.03
C PHE A 315 -3.76 -5.87 2.04
N GLY A 316 -3.58 -6.83 1.14
CA GLY A 316 -2.35 -7.61 1.00
C GLY A 316 -1.91 -7.74 -0.44
N ASP A 317 -0.74 -8.37 -0.66
CA ASP A 317 -0.19 -8.62 -1.99
C ASP A 317 -0.07 -7.34 -2.85
N GLY A 318 0.62 -6.33 -2.30
CA GLY A 318 0.71 -5.01 -2.95
C GLY A 318 -0.63 -4.29 -3.07
N ALA A 319 -1.60 -4.67 -2.21
CA ALA A 319 -2.99 -4.23 -2.23
C ALA A 319 -3.81 -4.70 -3.47
N GLY A 320 -3.30 -5.69 -4.20
CA GLY A 320 -4.06 -6.40 -5.22
C GLY A 320 -5.13 -7.32 -4.65
N LYS A 321 -5.08 -7.57 -3.33
CA LYS A 321 -6.06 -8.39 -2.62
C LYS A 321 -6.59 -7.68 -1.38
N MET A 322 -7.90 -7.74 -1.20
CA MET A 322 -8.60 -7.29 0.00
C MET A 322 -9.21 -8.49 0.71
N TYR A 323 -9.04 -8.53 2.03
CA TYR A 323 -9.64 -9.53 2.90
C TYR A 323 -10.64 -8.85 3.81
N VAL A 324 -11.85 -9.42 3.88
CA VAL A 324 -12.94 -8.87 4.67
C VAL A 324 -13.52 -9.96 5.55
N THR A 325 -13.66 -9.70 6.85
CA THR A 325 -14.29 -10.66 7.76
C THR A 325 -15.78 -10.43 7.85
N TRP A 326 -16.53 -11.55 7.86
CA TRP A 326 -17.92 -11.57 8.33
C TRP A 326 -17.90 -11.90 9.82
N ARG A 327 -18.04 -10.86 10.63
CA ARG A 327 -17.88 -10.91 12.07
C ARG A 327 -18.64 -12.06 12.71
N GLY A 328 -19.96 -12.00 12.73
CA GLY A 328 -20.82 -12.98 13.41
C GLY A 328 -20.81 -14.39 12.80
N ALA A 329 -20.22 -14.58 11.60
CA ALA A 329 -20.14 -15.88 10.93
C ALA A 329 -18.79 -16.59 11.08
N GLY A 330 -17.77 -15.91 11.63
CA GLY A 330 -16.41 -16.45 11.75
C GLY A 330 -15.79 -16.81 10.39
N ARG A 331 -16.00 -15.98 9.37
CA ARG A 331 -15.53 -16.19 8.01
C ARG A 331 -14.69 -15.00 7.56
N ALA A 332 -13.68 -15.26 6.72
CA ALA A 332 -12.98 -14.23 5.97
C ALA A 332 -13.02 -14.53 4.49
N TYR A 333 -13.29 -13.52 3.70
CA TYR A 333 -13.47 -13.56 2.24
C TYR A 333 -12.34 -12.78 1.58
N GLN A 334 -11.89 -13.26 0.41
CA GLN A 334 -10.86 -12.61 -0.40
C GLN A 334 -11.48 -11.99 -1.64
N PHE A 335 -11.11 -10.74 -1.92
CA PHE A 335 -11.50 -9.99 -3.10
C PHE A 335 -10.25 -9.59 -3.88
N ASN A 336 -10.36 -9.49 -5.19
CA ASN A 336 -9.35 -8.87 -6.03
C ASN A 336 -9.63 -7.37 -6.10
N THR A 337 -8.60 -6.56 -5.90
CA THR A 337 -8.61 -5.10 -5.93
C THR A 337 -7.49 -4.56 -6.82
N GLU A 338 -7.02 -5.39 -7.75
CA GLU A 338 -6.05 -4.99 -8.77
C GLU A 338 -6.76 -4.21 -9.88
N ALA A 339 -6.23 -3.05 -10.19
CA ALA A 339 -6.48 -2.35 -11.43
C ALA A 339 -5.24 -2.42 -12.32
N SER A 340 -5.40 -2.11 -13.59
CA SER A 340 -4.30 -1.94 -14.51
C SER A 340 -4.15 -0.45 -14.81
N ALA A 341 -2.96 0.08 -14.66
CA ALA A 341 -2.66 1.46 -14.97
C ALA A 341 -1.29 1.57 -15.65
N PRO A 342 -1.08 2.53 -16.54
CA PRO A 342 0.22 2.76 -17.15
C PRO A 342 1.31 2.94 -16.08
N ALA A 343 2.45 2.27 -16.29
CA ALA A 343 3.60 2.45 -15.40
C ALA A 343 4.07 3.90 -15.47
N THR A 344 4.36 4.50 -14.32
CA THR A 344 4.84 5.88 -14.25
C THR A 344 6.34 5.98 -14.50
N ILE A 345 6.76 7.12 -15.07
CA ILE A 345 8.17 7.44 -15.29
C ILE A 345 8.54 8.67 -14.49
N THR A 346 9.66 8.56 -13.76
CA THR A 346 10.29 9.68 -13.08
C THR A 346 11.66 9.91 -13.71
N TYR A 347 11.92 11.13 -14.14
CA TYR A 347 13.22 11.54 -14.68
C TYR A 347 14.04 12.25 -13.60
N PRO A 348 15.38 12.30 -13.72
CA PRO A 348 16.21 13.10 -12.82
C PRO A 348 15.75 14.55 -12.74
N SER A 349 15.86 15.19 -11.59
CA SER A 349 15.49 16.60 -11.37
C SER A 349 16.31 17.58 -12.25
N SER A 350 17.45 17.11 -12.76
CA SER A 350 18.28 17.83 -13.74
C SER A 350 17.64 17.94 -15.14
N VAL A 351 16.61 17.15 -15.44
CA VAL A 351 15.90 17.24 -16.73
C VAL A 351 14.94 18.41 -16.73
N LYS A 352 15.04 19.24 -17.79
CA LYS A 352 14.17 20.38 -18.05
C LYS A 352 13.33 20.08 -19.30
N TRP A 353 12.03 20.19 -19.18
CA TRP A 353 11.05 19.95 -20.23
C TRP A 353 10.53 21.26 -20.82
N PRO A 354 10.16 21.30 -22.10
CA PRO A 354 9.46 22.45 -22.69
C PRO A 354 8.17 22.75 -21.94
N GLY A 355 7.98 24.00 -21.56
CA GLY A 355 6.80 24.39 -20.76
C GLY A 355 6.82 23.93 -19.31
N GLY A 356 7.86 23.23 -18.86
CA GLY A 356 8.00 22.75 -17.48
C GLY A 356 7.21 21.47 -17.15
N THR A 357 6.50 20.90 -18.11
CA THR A 357 5.67 19.70 -17.90
C THR A 357 6.41 18.45 -18.41
N THR A 358 6.58 17.48 -17.53
CA THR A 358 7.07 16.14 -17.90
C THR A 358 6.00 15.43 -18.74
N PRO A 359 6.37 14.84 -19.89
CA PRO A 359 5.44 14.01 -20.66
C PRO A 359 4.96 12.80 -19.84
N ASP A 360 3.74 12.35 -20.13
CA ASP A 360 3.20 11.10 -19.56
C ASP A 360 3.99 9.89 -20.09
N ALA A 361 3.89 8.76 -19.41
CA ALA A 361 4.45 7.51 -19.88
C ALA A 361 3.59 6.95 -21.03
N PRO A 362 4.19 6.21 -21.99
CA PRO A 362 3.42 5.54 -23.03
C PRO A 362 2.45 4.51 -22.43
N ALA A 363 1.29 4.34 -23.07
CA ALA A 363 0.31 3.32 -22.68
C ALA A 363 0.84 1.90 -22.95
N ASP A 364 0.11 0.88 -22.49
CA ASP A 364 0.51 -0.51 -22.66
C ASP A 364 0.76 -0.87 -24.12
N GLY A 365 1.96 -1.37 -24.41
CA GLY A 365 2.40 -1.75 -25.74
C GLY A 365 2.77 -0.56 -26.65
N GLU A 366 2.46 0.68 -26.29
CA GLU A 366 2.87 1.86 -27.03
C GLU A 366 4.34 2.20 -26.81
N LYS A 367 4.91 2.95 -27.75
CA LYS A 367 6.31 3.38 -27.69
C LYS A 367 6.40 4.87 -27.84
N ASP A 368 7.15 5.48 -26.94
CA ASP A 368 7.54 6.87 -27.01
C ASP A 368 9.04 7.00 -27.18
N VAL A 369 9.45 8.02 -27.91
CA VAL A 369 10.85 8.35 -28.09
C VAL A 369 11.13 9.73 -27.48
N TYR A 370 12.05 9.76 -26.55
CA TYR A 370 12.51 10.97 -25.88
C TYR A 370 13.94 11.27 -26.30
N THR A 371 14.26 12.54 -26.49
CA THR A 371 15.63 12.99 -26.77
C THR A 371 16.11 13.90 -25.68
N PHE A 372 17.38 13.76 -25.32
CA PHE A 372 18.00 14.53 -24.26
C PHE A 372 19.32 15.13 -24.74
N VAL A 373 19.59 16.37 -24.36
CA VAL A 373 20.83 17.08 -24.69
C VAL A 373 21.41 17.69 -23.42
N THR A 374 22.71 17.56 -23.23
CA THR A 374 23.47 18.28 -22.18
C THR A 374 24.71 18.92 -22.78
N THR A 375 25.16 20.05 -22.21
CA THR A 375 26.39 20.76 -22.60
C THR A 375 27.27 21.13 -21.40
N ASP A 376 26.81 20.80 -20.20
CA ASP A 376 27.39 21.22 -18.92
C ASP A 376 27.84 20.04 -18.04
N GLY A 377 28.18 18.91 -18.67
CA GLY A 377 28.64 17.74 -17.94
C GLY A 377 27.51 17.02 -17.20
N GLY A 378 26.26 17.10 -17.69
CA GLY A 378 25.12 16.43 -17.07
C GLY A 378 24.50 17.16 -15.87
N THR A 379 24.92 18.40 -15.60
CA THR A 379 24.28 19.24 -14.58
C THR A 379 22.84 19.57 -14.99
N THR A 380 22.62 19.80 -16.30
CA THR A 380 21.30 20.04 -16.88
C THR A 380 21.12 19.20 -18.13
N TYR A 381 19.95 18.60 -18.28
CA TYR A 381 19.48 17.93 -19.49
C TYR A 381 18.24 18.65 -20.02
N TYR A 382 18.20 18.91 -21.33
CA TYR A 382 17.02 19.41 -22.01
C TYR A 382 16.34 18.23 -22.69
N GLY A 383 15.21 17.83 -22.15
CA GLY A 383 14.40 16.71 -22.64
C GLY A 383 13.34 17.18 -23.61
N LYS A 384 13.02 16.35 -24.60
CA LYS A 384 11.90 16.55 -25.54
C LYS A 384 11.34 15.20 -25.95
N GLN A 385 10.01 15.05 -25.93
CA GLN A 385 9.33 13.93 -26.57
C GLN A 385 9.41 14.13 -28.08
N ALA A 386 10.08 13.21 -28.74
CA ALA A 386 10.34 13.28 -30.22
C ALA A 386 9.36 12.41 -31.01
N GLY A 387 8.76 11.41 -30.37
CA GLY A 387 7.70 10.57 -30.90
C GLY A 387 6.75 10.16 -29.77
N ASP A 388 5.46 10.11 -30.08
CA ASP A 388 4.38 9.76 -29.21
C ASP A 388 3.60 8.64 -29.89
N ALA A 389 3.33 7.53 -29.19
CA ALA A 389 2.64 6.35 -29.71
C ALA A 389 3.22 5.86 -31.07
N VAL A 390 4.55 5.72 -31.12
CA VAL A 390 5.21 5.27 -32.38
C VAL A 390 5.01 3.76 -32.51
N ALA A 391 4.38 3.32 -33.60
CA ALA A 391 4.08 1.92 -33.86
C ALA A 391 5.34 1.10 -34.27
#